data_e86581b86d4565a8aae4f5650a31e066
#
_entry.id   e86581b86d4565a8aae4f5650a31e066
#
_cell.length_a   1.000
_cell.length_b   1.000
_cell.length_c   1.000
_cell.angle_alpha   90.00
_cell.angle_beta   90.00
_cell.angle_gamma   90.00
#
_symmetry.space_group_name_H-M   'P 1'
#
loop_
_entity.id
_entity.type
_entity.pdbx_description
1 polymer ?
#
loop_
_entity_poly.entity_id
_entity_poly.type
_entity_poly.pdbx_seq_one_letter_code
_entity_poly.pdbx_strand_id
1 'polypeptide(L)'
;MASIDQFNEHCWKDVVPESDLKLYAGWRRETLVGPRPALLCIDLYDLVYRGGPHPPAELNDRYPNTCGIYAHRAIAPTKRLIAAARRAGIPIFFCTQDIRPNNRPPGAVSTRRKRPVPDDGYAIYREFTVEAGDILIPKQRASIFAGTPLASHLALLGVQSLVVCGESTSGCVRASVVDGYSSGHHVSVVEECTYDRAELTHKVNLFDMHHKYADVMHVDEVVAHLDSLGLARAAE
;
A
#
# COMPACT_ATOMS: atom_id res chain seq x y z
N MET A 1 1.82 23.87 7.70
CA MET A 1 0.84 24.11 6.62
C MET A 1 1.46 23.61 5.34
N ALA A 2 0.91 22.55 4.75
CA ALA A 2 1.32 22.11 3.43
C ALA A 2 0.95 23.23 2.43
N SER A 3 1.90 23.70 1.63
CA SER A 3 1.63 24.74 0.65
C SER A 3 0.78 24.19 -0.49
N ILE A 4 0.00 25.07 -1.15
CA ILE A 4 -0.79 24.73 -2.34
C ILE A 4 0.06 24.09 -3.44
N ASP A 5 1.37 24.33 -3.46
CA ASP A 5 2.32 23.80 -4.43
C ASP A 5 2.61 22.30 -4.23
N GLN A 6 2.45 21.73 -3.03
CA GLN A 6 2.65 20.29 -2.78
C GLN A 6 1.65 19.41 -3.55
N PHE A 7 0.47 19.90 -3.86
CA PHE A 7 -0.49 19.21 -4.72
C PHE A 7 0.05 18.89 -6.12
N ASN A 8 0.94 19.69 -6.65
CA ASN A 8 1.54 19.54 -7.98
C ASN A 8 2.87 18.76 -7.97
N GLU A 9 3.35 18.29 -6.82
CA GLU A 9 4.65 17.59 -6.72
C GLU A 9 4.53 16.06 -6.79
N HIS A 10 3.31 15.54 -6.81
CA HIS A 10 3.08 14.11 -6.93
C HIS A 10 3.43 13.54 -8.30
N CYS A 11 3.69 12.22 -8.33
CA CYS A 11 4.18 11.52 -9.51
C CYS A 11 3.25 11.59 -10.73
N TRP A 12 1.98 11.91 -10.55
CA TRP A 12 1.02 12.00 -11.66
C TRP A 12 1.06 13.30 -12.47
N LYS A 13 1.81 14.31 -12.02
CA LYS A 13 1.86 15.64 -12.67
C LYS A 13 2.35 15.62 -14.12
N ASP A 14 3.11 14.59 -14.50
CA ASP A 14 3.67 14.42 -15.84
C ASP A 14 2.77 13.62 -16.80
N VAL A 15 1.68 13.03 -16.30
CA VAL A 15 0.74 12.20 -17.08
C VAL A 15 -0.69 12.71 -17.06
N VAL A 16 -1.10 13.46 -16.05
CA VAL A 16 -2.45 14.03 -15.96
C VAL A 16 -2.46 15.39 -16.67
N PRO A 17 -3.34 15.58 -17.67
CA PRO A 17 -3.43 16.85 -18.40
C PRO A 17 -3.78 18.03 -17.48
N GLU A 18 -3.27 19.22 -17.82
CA GLU A 18 -3.55 20.44 -17.04
C GLU A 18 -5.05 20.76 -16.95
N SER A 19 -5.81 20.43 -18.02
CA SER A 19 -7.26 20.54 -18.02
C SER A 19 -7.93 19.77 -16.90
N ASP A 20 -7.45 18.53 -16.67
CA ASP A 20 -8.01 17.65 -15.66
C ASP A 20 -7.54 18.08 -14.24
N LEU A 21 -6.29 18.52 -14.08
CA LEU A 21 -5.82 19.12 -12.83
C LEU A 21 -6.66 20.35 -12.43
N LYS A 22 -7.10 21.16 -13.41
CA LYS A 22 -7.99 22.32 -13.17
C LYS A 22 -9.38 21.92 -12.66
N LEU A 23 -9.93 20.77 -13.12
CA LEU A 23 -11.22 20.27 -12.63
C LEU A 23 -11.17 19.97 -11.11
N TYR A 24 -10.04 19.48 -10.63
CA TYR A 24 -9.86 19.12 -9.22
C TYR A 24 -9.26 20.27 -8.36
N ALA A 25 -8.96 21.43 -8.94
CA ALA A 25 -8.38 22.55 -8.20
C ALA A 25 -9.24 23.01 -7.01
N GLY A 26 -10.57 22.91 -7.14
CA GLY A 26 -11.51 23.23 -6.05
C GLY A 26 -11.61 22.17 -4.96
N TRP A 27 -10.97 20.99 -5.14
CA TRP A 27 -10.99 19.86 -4.20
C TRP A 27 -9.71 19.78 -3.37
N ARG A 28 -8.84 20.78 -3.50
CA ARG A 28 -7.60 20.87 -2.73
C ARG A 28 -7.92 20.95 -1.25
N ARG A 29 -7.20 20.16 -0.47
CA ARG A 29 -7.32 20.11 0.98
C ARG A 29 -5.96 19.87 1.62
N GLU A 30 -5.87 20.08 2.90
CA GLU A 30 -4.74 19.62 3.68
C GLU A 30 -4.76 18.09 3.76
N THR A 31 -3.63 17.45 3.46
CA THR A 31 -3.43 16.01 3.60
C THR A 31 -2.89 15.69 4.99
N LEU A 32 -3.36 14.61 5.58
CA LEU A 32 -2.97 14.21 6.93
C LEU A 32 -2.98 12.71 7.13
N VAL A 33 -2.22 12.24 8.11
CA VAL A 33 -2.44 10.92 8.70
C VAL A 33 -3.49 11.10 9.80
N GLY A 34 -4.61 10.39 9.67
CA GLY A 34 -5.71 10.49 10.62
C GLY A 34 -5.34 9.94 12.02
N PRO A 35 -6.23 10.12 13.02
CA PRO A 35 -5.97 9.67 14.39
C PRO A 35 -5.92 8.15 14.50
N ARG A 36 -5.21 7.63 15.51
CA ARG A 36 -5.10 6.19 15.84
C ARG A 36 -4.80 5.33 14.60
N PRO A 37 -3.69 5.60 13.90
CA PRO A 37 -3.37 4.93 12.65
C PRO A 37 -2.94 3.47 12.85
N ALA A 38 -3.13 2.65 11.79
CA ALA A 38 -2.46 1.38 11.57
C ALA A 38 -1.76 1.37 10.22
N LEU A 39 -0.64 0.65 10.09
CA LEU A 39 0.06 0.47 8.82
C LEU A 39 -0.41 -0.82 8.14
N LEU A 40 -0.84 -0.72 6.87
CA LEU A 40 -1.17 -1.85 6.00
C LEU A 40 -0.08 -2.04 4.94
N CYS A 41 0.69 -3.12 5.05
CA CYS A 41 1.71 -3.54 4.10
C CYS A 41 1.08 -4.55 3.11
N ILE A 42 0.67 -4.07 1.94
CA ILE A 42 -0.08 -4.85 0.96
C ILE A 42 0.89 -5.62 0.05
N ASP A 43 0.84 -6.96 0.13
CA ASP A 43 1.48 -7.88 -0.82
C ASP A 43 3.00 -7.62 -1.05
N LEU A 44 3.75 -7.34 0.02
CA LEU A 44 5.21 -7.23 -0.01
C LEU A 44 5.89 -8.60 -0.12
N TYR A 45 5.46 -9.45 -1.06
CA TYR A 45 5.93 -10.83 -1.22
C TYR A 45 6.96 -10.98 -2.35
N ASP A 46 7.73 -12.06 -2.30
CA ASP A 46 8.88 -12.35 -3.18
C ASP A 46 8.56 -12.21 -4.68
N LEU A 47 7.38 -12.67 -5.09
CA LEU A 47 6.94 -12.75 -6.47
C LEU A 47 7.13 -11.44 -7.27
N VAL A 48 6.86 -10.29 -6.64
CA VAL A 48 6.88 -8.98 -7.30
C VAL A 48 8.28 -8.38 -7.41
N TYR A 49 9.27 -8.95 -6.71
CA TYR A 49 10.68 -8.55 -6.74
C TYR A 49 11.54 -9.45 -7.65
N ARG A 50 10.97 -10.56 -8.16
CA ARG A 50 11.73 -11.53 -9.00
C ARG A 50 12.28 -10.88 -10.25
N GLY A 51 13.48 -11.29 -10.62
CA GLY A 51 14.19 -10.75 -11.78
C GLY A 51 15.04 -9.51 -11.48
N GLY A 52 14.93 -8.94 -10.28
CA GLY A 52 15.75 -7.81 -9.88
C GLY A 52 15.28 -6.44 -10.40
N PRO A 53 16.09 -5.39 -10.24
CA PRO A 53 15.72 -4.00 -10.52
C PRO A 53 15.82 -3.65 -12.02
N HIS A 54 15.16 -4.42 -12.87
CA HIS A 54 15.07 -4.18 -14.31
C HIS A 54 13.65 -3.77 -14.70
N PRO A 55 13.45 -3.11 -15.85
CA PRO A 55 12.12 -2.77 -16.34
C PRO A 55 11.21 -4.00 -16.44
N PRO A 56 9.97 -3.96 -15.95
CA PRO A 56 9.06 -5.12 -16.01
C PRO A 56 8.84 -5.66 -17.43
N ALA A 57 8.91 -4.81 -18.44
CA ALA A 57 8.80 -5.22 -19.84
C ALA A 57 9.91 -6.20 -20.28
N GLU A 58 11.13 -6.00 -19.78
CA GLU A 58 12.28 -6.87 -20.06
C GLU A 58 12.19 -8.20 -19.29
N LEU A 59 11.52 -8.19 -18.14
CA LEU A 59 11.38 -9.34 -17.26
C LEU A 59 10.14 -10.20 -17.56
N ASN A 60 9.20 -9.69 -18.36
CA ASN A 60 7.85 -10.25 -18.49
C ASN A 60 7.79 -11.71 -18.92
N ASP A 61 8.67 -12.16 -19.80
CA ASP A 61 8.67 -13.54 -20.30
C ASP A 61 9.04 -14.55 -19.22
N ARG A 62 10.02 -14.22 -18.39
CA ARG A 62 10.51 -15.07 -17.31
C ARG A 62 9.78 -14.85 -15.99
N TYR A 63 9.44 -13.59 -15.67
CA TYR A 63 8.84 -13.16 -14.41
C TYR A 63 7.58 -12.31 -14.64
N PRO A 64 6.49 -12.92 -15.17
CA PRO A 64 5.30 -12.16 -15.64
C PRO A 64 4.53 -11.44 -14.52
N ASN A 65 4.86 -11.68 -13.27
CA ASN A 65 4.21 -11.06 -12.12
C ASN A 65 5.09 -10.02 -11.40
N THR A 66 6.32 -9.81 -11.88
CA THR A 66 7.25 -8.86 -11.24
C THR A 66 6.82 -7.41 -11.46
N CYS A 67 7.12 -6.56 -10.49
CA CYS A 67 7.10 -5.10 -10.62
C CYS A 67 8.51 -4.53 -10.90
N GLY A 68 9.54 -5.39 -10.93
CA GLY A 68 10.89 -5.05 -11.34
C GLY A 68 11.45 -3.82 -10.63
N ILE A 69 11.99 -2.88 -11.40
CA ILE A 69 12.62 -1.65 -10.87
C ILE A 69 11.69 -0.84 -9.96
N TYR A 70 10.37 -0.83 -10.21
CA TYR A 70 9.43 -0.07 -9.39
C TYR A 70 9.31 -0.65 -7.97
N ALA A 71 9.22 -1.99 -7.83
CA ALA A 71 9.25 -2.65 -6.52
C ALA A 71 10.58 -2.40 -5.80
N HIS A 72 11.70 -2.51 -6.51
CA HIS A 72 13.02 -2.32 -5.92
C HIS A 72 13.28 -0.88 -5.44
N ARG A 73 12.77 0.13 -6.15
CA ARG A 73 12.84 1.54 -5.71
C ARG A 73 12.06 1.78 -4.43
N ALA A 74 10.96 1.07 -4.22
CA ALA A 74 10.11 1.20 -3.04
C ALA A 74 10.70 0.53 -1.77
N ILE A 75 11.74 -0.31 -1.87
CA ILE A 75 12.28 -1.04 -0.71
C ILE A 75 12.75 -0.09 0.39
N ALA A 76 13.65 0.84 0.06
CA ALA A 76 14.25 1.72 1.07
C ALA A 76 13.20 2.63 1.76
N PRO A 77 12.31 3.34 1.03
CA PRO A 77 11.27 4.14 1.67
C PRO A 77 10.29 3.29 2.49
N THR A 78 9.91 2.09 2.02
CA THR A 78 9.02 1.20 2.79
C THR A 78 9.67 0.70 4.08
N LYS A 79 10.97 0.38 4.07
CA LYS A 79 11.71 0.03 5.31
C LYS A 79 11.71 1.20 6.31
N ARG A 80 11.89 2.44 5.84
CA ARG A 80 11.81 3.65 6.69
C ARG A 80 10.41 3.81 7.30
N LEU A 81 9.38 3.63 6.48
CA LEU A 81 7.97 3.72 6.92
C LEU A 81 7.65 2.67 7.99
N ILE A 82 8.01 1.40 7.77
CA ILE A 82 7.79 0.31 8.73
C ILE A 82 8.55 0.60 10.05
N ALA A 83 9.79 1.06 9.96
CA ALA A 83 10.57 1.41 11.14
C ALA A 83 9.94 2.57 11.92
N ALA A 84 9.40 3.59 11.26
CA ALA A 84 8.68 4.69 11.91
C ALA A 84 7.38 4.20 12.57
N ALA A 85 6.62 3.33 11.91
CA ALA A 85 5.42 2.72 12.48
C ALA A 85 5.72 1.93 13.76
N ARG A 86 6.82 1.17 13.78
CA ARG A 86 7.29 0.45 14.97
C ARG A 86 7.69 1.41 16.10
N ARG A 87 8.44 2.47 15.81
CA ARG A 87 8.79 3.49 16.81
C ARG A 87 7.56 4.17 17.40
N ALA A 88 6.57 4.44 16.55
CA ALA A 88 5.29 5.02 16.98
C ALA A 88 4.41 4.04 17.78
N GLY A 89 4.75 2.74 17.80
CA GLY A 89 3.96 1.70 18.45
C GLY A 89 2.57 1.51 17.87
N ILE A 90 2.39 1.80 16.57
CA ILE A 90 1.11 1.59 15.90
C ILE A 90 1.00 0.14 15.39
N PRO A 91 -0.23 -0.43 15.26
CA PRO A 91 -0.42 -1.75 14.71
C PRO A 91 0.07 -1.84 13.26
N ILE A 92 0.76 -2.94 12.92
CA ILE A 92 1.25 -3.21 11.56
C ILE A 92 0.63 -4.51 11.06
N PHE A 93 0.00 -4.43 9.89
CA PHE A 93 -0.60 -5.56 9.21
C PHE A 93 0.13 -5.82 7.90
N PHE A 94 0.68 -7.00 7.75
CA PHE A 94 1.16 -7.51 6.47
C PHE A 94 0.07 -8.38 5.84
N CYS A 95 -0.03 -8.40 4.52
CA CYS A 95 -0.82 -9.40 3.86
C CYS A 95 -0.06 -10.13 2.76
N THR A 96 -0.53 -11.33 2.47
CA THR A 96 -0.03 -12.18 1.40
C THR A 96 -1.16 -13.05 0.85
N GLN A 97 -0.91 -13.77 -0.24
CA GLN A 97 -1.88 -14.71 -0.80
C GLN A 97 -2.09 -15.90 0.14
N ASP A 98 -3.34 -16.26 0.37
CA ASP A 98 -3.68 -17.53 1.02
C ASP A 98 -3.49 -18.71 0.04
N ILE A 99 -2.49 -19.51 0.32
CA ILE A 99 -2.12 -20.68 -0.50
C ILE A 99 -2.62 -22.01 0.07
N ARG A 100 -3.33 -21.99 1.21
CA ARG A 100 -3.83 -23.22 1.85
C ARG A 100 -4.81 -23.95 0.93
N PRO A 101 -4.57 -25.26 0.62
CA PRO A 101 -5.29 -25.96 -0.45
C PRO A 101 -6.80 -26.08 -0.19
N ASN A 102 -7.22 -26.22 1.05
CA ASN A 102 -8.63 -26.45 1.43
C ASN A 102 -9.38 -25.17 1.84
N ASN A 103 -8.80 -24.00 1.59
CA ASN A 103 -9.37 -22.74 2.07
C ASN A 103 -10.13 -21.98 0.98
N ARG A 104 -10.35 -22.59 -0.19
CA ARG A 104 -11.11 -22.00 -1.30
C ARG A 104 -11.88 -23.07 -2.06
N PRO A 105 -13.03 -22.74 -2.69
CA PRO A 105 -13.75 -23.68 -3.53
C PRO A 105 -12.89 -24.18 -4.69
N PRO A 106 -13.05 -25.43 -5.13
CA PRO A 106 -12.39 -25.96 -6.33
C PRO A 106 -12.68 -25.06 -7.54
N GLY A 107 -11.67 -24.77 -8.35
CA GLY A 107 -11.78 -23.91 -9.53
C GLY A 107 -11.89 -22.40 -9.23
N ALA A 108 -11.98 -21.99 -7.95
CA ALA A 108 -11.94 -20.58 -7.62
C ALA A 108 -10.57 -19.96 -7.92
N VAL A 109 -10.58 -18.84 -8.63
CA VAL A 109 -9.38 -18.07 -8.91
C VAL A 109 -9.37 -16.76 -8.13
N SER A 110 -8.27 -16.48 -7.45
CA SER A 110 -8.07 -15.21 -6.75
C SER A 110 -7.54 -14.12 -7.69
N THR A 111 -7.05 -14.51 -8.85
CA THR A 111 -6.41 -13.64 -9.85
C THR A 111 -6.70 -14.14 -11.26
N ARG A 112 -6.61 -13.26 -12.25
CA ARG A 112 -6.71 -13.59 -13.68
C ARG A 112 -5.41 -14.15 -14.28
N ARG A 113 -4.42 -14.46 -13.43
CA ARG A 113 -3.13 -15.02 -13.86
C ARG A 113 -3.34 -16.41 -14.45
N LYS A 114 -2.79 -16.64 -15.64
CA LYS A 114 -2.91 -17.92 -16.36
C LYS A 114 -1.79 -18.91 -16.02
N ARG A 115 -0.66 -18.42 -15.50
CA ARG A 115 0.51 -19.24 -15.17
C ARG A 115 0.51 -19.59 -13.68
N PRO A 116 0.84 -20.83 -13.30
CA PRO A 116 1.04 -21.21 -11.91
C PRO A 116 2.10 -20.30 -11.26
N VAL A 117 1.87 -19.96 -10.03
CA VAL A 117 2.85 -19.25 -9.19
C VAL A 117 3.38 -20.25 -8.18
N PRO A 118 4.70 -20.43 -8.05
CA PRO A 118 5.27 -21.24 -6.99
C PRO A 118 4.88 -20.72 -5.61
N ASP A 119 4.64 -21.62 -4.65
CA ASP A 119 4.16 -21.26 -3.31
C ASP A 119 5.12 -20.32 -2.56
N ASP A 120 6.43 -20.45 -2.78
CA ASP A 120 7.46 -19.56 -2.23
C ASP A 120 7.36 -18.12 -2.73
N GLY A 121 6.69 -17.90 -3.89
CA GLY A 121 6.45 -16.57 -4.42
C GLY A 121 5.59 -15.67 -3.52
N TYR A 122 4.83 -16.25 -2.62
CA TYR A 122 3.96 -15.53 -1.68
C TYR A 122 4.57 -15.36 -0.29
N ALA A 123 5.79 -15.82 -0.06
CA ALA A 123 6.54 -15.46 1.15
C ALA A 123 6.85 -13.96 1.18
N ILE A 124 6.79 -13.34 2.36
CA ILE A 124 7.19 -11.93 2.50
C ILE A 124 8.64 -11.79 2.02
N TYR A 125 8.89 -10.79 1.18
CA TYR A 125 10.21 -10.58 0.58
C TYR A 125 11.26 -10.33 1.65
N ARG A 126 12.43 -10.92 1.48
CA ARG A 126 13.53 -10.96 2.47
C ARG A 126 13.97 -9.59 3.03
N GLU A 127 13.68 -8.50 2.32
CA GLU A 127 14.00 -7.15 2.79
C GLU A 127 13.03 -6.64 3.86
N PHE A 128 11.91 -7.33 4.07
CA PHE A 128 10.90 -6.99 5.06
C PHE A 128 10.75 -8.13 6.07
N THR A 129 10.73 -7.77 7.35
CA THR A 129 10.58 -8.74 8.43
C THR A 129 9.23 -8.54 9.09
N VAL A 130 8.45 -9.62 9.21
CA VAL A 130 7.28 -9.66 10.08
C VAL A 130 7.80 -9.97 11.48
N GLU A 131 7.70 -9.01 12.39
CA GLU A 131 8.21 -9.14 13.77
C GLU A 131 7.12 -9.61 14.73
N ALA A 132 7.52 -10.00 15.93
CA ALA A 132 6.57 -10.32 17.00
C ALA A 132 5.72 -9.07 17.31
N GLY A 133 4.39 -9.23 17.21
CA GLY A 133 3.46 -8.10 17.36
C GLY A 133 2.89 -7.59 16.04
N ASP A 134 3.55 -7.84 14.90
CA ASP A 134 2.95 -7.61 13.58
C ASP A 134 1.92 -8.69 13.27
N ILE A 135 0.91 -8.36 12.48
CA ILE A 135 -0.15 -9.29 12.10
C ILE A 135 -0.03 -9.63 10.62
N LEU A 136 0.16 -10.92 10.30
CA LEU A 136 0.17 -11.41 8.92
C LEU A 136 -1.19 -11.97 8.54
N ILE A 137 -1.83 -11.39 7.52
CA ILE A 137 -3.15 -11.77 7.04
C ILE A 137 -3.03 -12.44 5.66
N PRO A 138 -3.28 -13.76 5.54
CA PRO A 138 -3.45 -14.41 4.25
C PRO A 138 -4.82 -14.04 3.65
N LYS A 139 -4.84 -13.55 2.40
CA LYS A 139 -6.05 -13.12 1.70
C LYS A 139 -6.25 -13.85 0.38
N GLN A 140 -7.50 -13.98 -0.04
CA GLN A 140 -7.89 -14.63 -1.30
C GLN A 140 -8.42 -13.65 -2.36
N ARG A 141 -8.59 -12.39 -2.01
CA ARG A 141 -9.13 -11.34 -2.87
C ARG A 141 -8.17 -10.15 -2.90
N ALA A 142 -8.39 -9.24 -3.83
CA ALA A 142 -7.54 -8.05 -3.99
C ALA A 142 -7.49 -7.24 -2.69
N SER A 143 -8.63 -6.87 -2.14
CA SER A 143 -8.71 -6.15 -0.88
C SER A 143 -8.33 -7.01 0.32
N ILE A 144 -7.53 -6.46 1.23
CA ILE A 144 -7.21 -7.08 2.52
C ILE A 144 -8.44 -7.17 3.45
N PHE A 145 -9.51 -6.42 3.18
CA PHE A 145 -10.76 -6.50 3.94
C PHE A 145 -11.62 -7.69 3.53
N ALA A 146 -11.56 -8.10 2.26
CA ALA A 146 -12.48 -9.06 1.67
C ALA A 146 -12.26 -10.49 2.19
N GLY A 147 -13.13 -10.95 3.09
CA GLY A 147 -13.10 -12.31 3.63
C GLY A 147 -11.93 -12.58 4.58
N THR A 148 -11.40 -11.56 5.22
CA THR A 148 -10.32 -11.66 6.22
C THR A 148 -10.78 -11.11 7.57
N PRO A 149 -10.04 -11.37 8.67
CA PRO A 149 -10.36 -10.84 9.98
C PRO A 149 -9.95 -9.36 10.18
N LEU A 150 -9.43 -8.67 9.15
CA LEU A 150 -8.86 -7.32 9.32
C LEU A 150 -9.82 -6.35 10.01
N ALA A 151 -11.07 -6.25 9.53
CA ALA A 151 -12.05 -5.32 10.09
C ALA A 151 -12.27 -5.55 11.60
N SER A 152 -12.32 -6.80 12.03
CA SER A 152 -12.45 -7.16 13.45
C SER A 152 -11.20 -6.77 14.25
N HIS A 153 -10.01 -6.97 13.69
CA HIS A 153 -8.75 -6.56 14.35
C HIS A 153 -8.65 -5.04 14.48
N LEU A 154 -8.99 -4.29 13.41
CA LEU A 154 -8.99 -2.82 13.46
C LEU A 154 -9.96 -2.28 14.52
N ALA A 155 -11.18 -2.84 14.59
CA ALA A 155 -12.17 -2.48 15.59
C ALA A 155 -11.68 -2.78 17.02
N LEU A 156 -11.13 -3.98 17.26
CA LEU A 156 -10.60 -4.38 18.57
C LEU A 156 -9.46 -3.49 19.05
N LEU A 157 -8.58 -3.08 18.13
CA LEU A 157 -7.45 -2.19 18.41
C LEU A 157 -7.85 -0.71 18.42
N GLY A 158 -9.10 -0.40 18.12
CA GLY A 158 -9.65 0.95 18.07
C GLY A 158 -8.99 1.83 17.01
N VAL A 159 -8.55 1.23 15.89
CA VAL A 159 -7.95 1.94 14.75
C VAL A 159 -9.00 2.80 14.06
N GLN A 160 -8.64 4.04 13.73
CA GLN A 160 -9.52 5.01 13.06
C GLN A 160 -8.99 5.46 11.70
N SER A 161 -7.70 5.27 11.46
CA SER A 161 -7.08 5.62 10.19
C SER A 161 -6.10 4.55 9.71
N LEU A 162 -5.82 4.55 8.41
CA LEU A 162 -4.99 3.57 7.75
C LEU A 162 -3.89 4.28 6.96
N VAL A 163 -2.65 3.85 7.17
CA VAL A 163 -1.51 4.19 6.32
C VAL A 163 -1.26 2.99 5.42
N VAL A 164 -1.26 3.16 4.09
CA VAL A 164 -1.22 2.06 3.13
C VAL A 164 0.04 2.14 2.28
N CYS A 165 0.73 1.02 2.12
CA CYS A 165 1.86 0.84 1.22
C CYS A 165 1.81 -0.53 0.52
N GLY A 166 2.66 -0.75 -0.49
CA GLY A 166 2.83 -2.04 -1.18
C GLY A 166 2.30 -2.09 -2.60
N GLU A 167 1.88 -3.30 -3.05
CA GLU A 167 1.51 -3.57 -4.46
C GLU A 167 0.10 -4.20 -4.61
N SER A 168 -0.49 -4.16 -5.78
CA SER A 168 -0.22 -3.19 -6.84
C SER A 168 -1.15 -2.00 -6.69
N THR A 169 -0.64 -0.80 -7.00
CA THR A 169 -1.38 0.46 -6.84
C THR A 169 -2.78 0.39 -7.44
N SER A 170 -2.90 -0.11 -8.68
CA SER A 170 -4.18 -0.24 -9.40
C SER A 170 -5.03 -1.46 -8.99
N GLY A 171 -4.46 -2.34 -8.19
CA GLY A 171 -5.04 -3.62 -7.78
C GLY A 171 -5.34 -3.72 -6.30
N CYS A 172 -4.49 -4.47 -5.58
CA CYS A 172 -4.71 -4.79 -4.16
C CYS A 172 -4.66 -3.55 -3.26
N VAL A 173 -3.80 -2.58 -3.54
CA VAL A 173 -3.74 -1.30 -2.84
C VAL A 173 -5.05 -0.54 -3.04
N ARG A 174 -5.44 -0.26 -4.29
CA ARG A 174 -6.69 0.46 -4.59
C ARG A 174 -7.90 -0.22 -3.97
N ALA A 175 -8.02 -1.54 -4.11
CA ALA A 175 -9.15 -2.29 -3.54
C ALA A 175 -9.21 -2.15 -2.01
N SER A 176 -8.06 -2.23 -1.34
CA SER A 176 -7.98 -2.07 0.12
C SER A 176 -8.27 -0.63 0.57
N VAL A 177 -7.80 0.37 -0.18
CA VAL A 177 -8.08 1.79 0.07
C VAL A 177 -9.59 2.08 -0.02
N VAL A 178 -10.24 1.61 -1.10
CA VAL A 178 -11.68 1.82 -1.31
C VAL A 178 -12.51 1.16 -0.20
N ASP A 179 -12.16 -0.07 0.19
CA ASP A 179 -12.86 -0.78 1.26
C ASP A 179 -12.59 -0.14 2.63
N GLY A 180 -11.36 0.32 2.90
CA GLY A 180 -11.02 1.04 4.11
C GLY A 180 -11.82 2.34 4.25
N TYR A 181 -11.84 3.15 3.19
CA TYR A 181 -12.64 4.37 3.11
C TYR A 181 -14.14 4.07 3.30
N SER A 182 -14.66 3.07 2.59
CA SER A 182 -16.08 2.69 2.67
C SER A 182 -16.47 2.12 4.04
N SER A 183 -15.49 1.62 4.80
CA SER A 183 -15.66 1.16 6.18
C SER A 183 -15.52 2.28 7.23
N GLY A 184 -15.37 3.54 6.78
CA GLY A 184 -15.33 4.72 7.65
C GLY A 184 -13.95 5.09 8.19
N HIS A 185 -12.87 4.51 7.68
CA HIS A 185 -11.51 4.90 8.06
C HIS A 185 -11.03 6.10 7.23
N HIS A 186 -10.27 7.00 7.85
CA HIS A 186 -9.41 7.90 7.11
C HIS A 186 -8.26 7.11 6.51
N VAL A 187 -7.95 7.31 5.23
CA VAL A 187 -6.91 6.54 4.54
C VAL A 187 -5.84 7.45 3.97
N SER A 188 -4.58 7.14 4.27
CA SER A 188 -3.41 7.78 3.68
C SER A 188 -2.62 6.74 2.87
N VAL A 189 -2.24 7.07 1.64
CA VAL A 189 -1.42 6.20 0.77
C VAL A 189 -0.04 6.82 0.63
N VAL A 190 1.02 6.06 0.90
CA VAL A 190 2.39 6.57 0.84
C VAL A 190 2.95 6.36 -0.55
N GLU A 191 3.16 7.46 -1.30
CA GLU A 191 3.50 7.44 -2.72
C GLU A 191 4.73 6.60 -3.03
N GLU A 192 5.88 6.87 -2.41
CA GLU A 192 7.15 6.19 -2.68
C GLU A 192 7.20 4.75 -2.14
N CYS A 193 6.25 4.39 -1.28
CA CYS A 193 6.12 3.05 -0.72
C CYS A 193 5.09 2.19 -1.46
N THR A 194 4.48 2.73 -2.53
CA THR A 194 3.44 2.08 -3.32
C THR A 194 3.92 1.97 -4.76
N TYR A 195 3.64 0.85 -5.42
CA TYR A 195 4.13 0.62 -6.78
C TYR A 195 3.20 -0.31 -7.58
N ASP A 196 3.41 -0.32 -8.90
CA ASP A 196 2.70 -1.16 -9.87
C ASP A 196 3.68 -1.67 -10.94
N ARG A 197 3.24 -2.57 -11.81
CA ARG A 197 4.01 -3.08 -12.94
C ARG A 197 4.17 -2.07 -14.06
N ALA A 198 3.24 -1.13 -14.18
CA ALA A 198 3.25 -0.09 -15.19
C ALA A 198 3.14 1.28 -14.52
N GLU A 199 4.04 2.18 -14.90
CA GLU A 199 4.15 3.51 -14.31
C GLU A 199 2.89 4.34 -14.54
N LEU A 200 2.32 4.30 -15.74
CA LEU A 200 1.07 5.02 -16.05
C LEU A 200 -0.07 4.58 -15.14
N THR A 201 -0.25 3.26 -14.96
CA THR A 201 -1.30 2.71 -14.09
C THR A 201 -1.10 3.13 -12.64
N HIS A 202 0.14 3.14 -12.15
CA HIS A 202 0.49 3.63 -10.83
C HIS A 202 0.06 5.10 -10.65
N LYS A 203 0.55 6.00 -11.52
CA LYS A 203 0.31 7.44 -11.42
C LYS A 203 -1.17 7.80 -11.50
N VAL A 204 -1.90 7.26 -12.47
CA VAL A 204 -3.34 7.53 -12.64
C VAL A 204 -4.15 7.01 -11.45
N ASN A 205 -3.80 5.84 -10.90
CA ASN A 205 -4.52 5.32 -9.73
C ASN A 205 -4.23 6.09 -8.44
N LEU A 206 -3.00 6.58 -8.25
CA LEU A 206 -2.71 7.48 -7.12
C LEU A 206 -3.50 8.79 -7.24
N PHE A 207 -3.52 9.41 -8.43
CA PHE A 207 -4.33 10.60 -8.71
C PHE A 207 -5.80 10.38 -8.38
N ASP A 208 -6.37 9.26 -8.84
CA ASP A 208 -7.77 8.93 -8.66
C ASP A 208 -8.11 8.67 -7.18
N MET A 209 -7.24 7.92 -6.47
CA MET A 209 -7.41 7.68 -5.04
C MET A 209 -7.28 8.95 -4.21
N HIS A 210 -6.33 9.83 -4.54
CA HIS A 210 -6.13 11.10 -3.84
C HIS A 210 -7.39 11.97 -3.83
N HIS A 211 -8.09 12.04 -4.94
CA HIS A 211 -9.27 12.89 -5.07
C HIS A 211 -10.57 12.29 -4.56
N LYS A 212 -10.61 10.96 -4.30
CA LYS A 212 -11.88 10.27 -4.00
C LYS A 212 -11.89 9.52 -2.68
N TYR A 213 -10.77 8.92 -2.26
CA TYR A 213 -10.81 7.92 -1.20
C TYR A 213 -9.71 8.07 -0.15
N ALA A 214 -8.61 8.74 -0.47
CA ALA A 214 -7.44 8.78 0.39
C ALA A 214 -6.66 10.07 0.26
N ASP A 215 -5.78 10.34 1.20
CA ASP A 215 -4.73 11.32 1.07
C ASP A 215 -3.46 10.62 0.58
N VAL A 216 -3.01 10.92 -0.63
CA VAL A 216 -1.68 10.50 -1.09
C VAL A 216 -0.66 11.45 -0.50
N MET A 217 0.33 10.91 0.19
CA MET A 217 1.34 11.66 0.94
C MET A 217 2.74 11.15 0.63
N HIS A 218 3.73 12.01 0.76
CA HIS A 218 5.12 11.61 0.66
C HIS A 218 5.60 10.88 1.93
N VAL A 219 6.54 9.95 1.77
CA VAL A 219 7.05 9.14 2.87
C VAL A 219 7.64 10.00 4.00
N ASP A 220 8.28 11.13 3.67
CA ASP A 220 8.87 12.02 4.66
C ASP A 220 7.81 12.69 5.55
N GLU A 221 6.67 13.07 5.00
CA GLU A 221 5.55 13.64 5.74
C GLU A 221 4.94 12.63 6.71
N VAL A 222 4.71 11.39 6.23
CA VAL A 222 4.13 10.32 7.04
C VAL A 222 5.10 9.87 8.13
N VAL A 223 6.40 9.73 7.83
CA VAL A 223 7.43 9.38 8.83
C VAL A 223 7.52 10.46 9.90
N ALA A 224 7.55 11.75 9.52
CA ALA A 224 7.58 12.85 10.49
C ALA A 224 6.36 12.83 11.41
N HIS A 225 5.17 12.56 10.89
CA HIS A 225 3.96 12.43 11.70
C HIS A 225 4.07 11.24 12.68
N LEU A 226 4.47 10.05 12.20
CA LEU A 226 4.60 8.86 13.04
C LEU A 226 5.66 9.05 14.14
N ASP A 227 6.79 9.68 13.84
CA ASP A 227 7.83 9.97 14.83
C ASP A 227 7.31 10.93 15.93
N SER A 228 6.44 11.89 15.57
CA SER A 228 5.80 12.78 16.55
C SER A 228 4.86 12.02 17.50
N LEU A 229 4.15 11.00 17.02
CA LEU A 229 3.30 10.14 17.87
C LEU A 229 4.14 9.30 18.84
N GLY A 230 5.28 8.79 18.40
CA GLY A 230 6.20 8.02 19.25
C GLY A 230 6.77 8.87 20.40
N LEU A 231 7.12 10.12 20.15
CA LEU A 231 7.60 11.05 21.16
C LEU A 231 6.51 11.40 22.18
N ALA A 232 5.28 11.61 21.77
CA ALA A 232 4.16 11.89 22.66
C ALA A 232 3.90 10.72 23.64
N ARG A 233 3.89 9.48 23.14
CA ARG A 233 3.74 8.28 23.99
C ARG A 233 4.88 8.02 24.94
N ALA A 234 6.10 8.40 24.60
CA ALA A 234 7.27 8.24 25.47
C ALA A 234 7.29 9.29 26.62
N ALA A 235 6.48 10.34 26.52
CA ALA A 235 6.35 11.40 27.52
C ALA A 235 5.21 11.15 28.54
N GLU A 236 4.36 10.16 28.29
CA GLU A 236 3.30 9.67 29.19
C GLU A 236 3.81 8.57 30.11
#